data_194850c6d4f0beac3f14e95286202954
#
_entry.id   194850c6d4f0beac3f14e95286202954
#
_cell.length_a   1.000
_cell.length_b   1.000
_cell.length_c   1.000
_cell.angle_alpha   90.00
_cell.angle_beta   90.00
_cell.angle_gamma   90.00
#
_symmetry.space_group_name_H-M   'P 1'
#
loop_
_entity.id
_entity.type
_entity.pdbx_description
1 polymer ?
#
loop_
_entity_poly.entity_id
_entity_poly.type
_entity_poly.pdbx_seq_one_letter_code
_entity_poly.pdbx_strand_id
1 'polypeptide(L)'
;MKKLATLLVLALVSAALVACGDDDDSATTTTEEAPAGATAEAGGTGGEKGGEGGGASVEFEADPGGDLAYTTTEASTEAGEVTIDFKNPQGLSHDVAIEDSSGETVGKTEVIGEGETSEKVNLKSGEYTFYCSVPGHREAGMEGTLTVK
;
A
#
# COMPACT_ATOMS: atom_id res chain seq x y z
N MET A 1 45.24 -23.79 0.14
CA MET A 1 46.48 -23.00 0.22
C MET A 1 46.30 -21.70 -0.54
N LYS A 2 46.69 -20.59 0.08
CA LYS A 2 46.72 -19.17 -0.41
C LYS A 2 45.43 -18.39 -0.10
N LYS A 3 45.41 -17.67 1.00
CA LYS A 3 45.96 -16.35 1.46
C LYS A 3 44.99 -15.24 1.17
N LEU A 4 44.35 -14.78 2.20
CA LEU A 4 44.36 -13.47 2.89
C LEU A 4 44.64 -12.27 1.97
N ALA A 5 43.73 -11.32 1.95
CA ALA A 5 44.05 -9.90 1.96
C ALA A 5 42.92 -9.11 2.66
N THR A 6 43.22 -8.75 3.87
CA THR A 6 42.59 -7.73 4.71
C THR A 6 42.92 -6.36 4.12
N LEU A 7 41.93 -5.52 3.88
CA LEU A 7 42.18 -4.06 3.74
C LEU A 7 41.15 -3.30 4.56
N LEU A 8 41.64 -2.88 5.69
CA LEU A 8 41.07 -1.93 6.63
C LEU A 8 41.33 -0.53 6.08
N VAL A 9 40.33 0.25 5.79
CA VAL A 9 40.45 1.70 5.59
C VAL A 9 39.52 2.40 6.55
N LEU A 10 40.15 2.95 7.56
CA LEU A 10 39.62 3.86 8.55
C LEU A 10 39.78 5.28 8.00
N ALA A 11 38.76 6.07 7.89
CA ALA A 11 38.86 7.51 7.73
C ALA A 11 37.74 8.21 8.48
N LEU A 12 38.20 9.02 9.39
CA LEU A 12 37.58 9.86 10.39
C LEU A 12 36.98 11.15 9.80
N VAL A 13 35.96 11.65 10.51
CA VAL A 13 35.72 13.04 10.94
C VAL A 13 35.20 14.05 9.89
N SER A 14 34.04 14.60 10.11
CA SER A 14 33.90 16.02 10.49
C SER A 14 32.46 16.33 10.92
N ALA A 15 32.35 16.81 12.14
CA ALA A 15 31.20 17.51 12.71
C ALA A 15 31.19 18.95 12.19
N ALA A 16 30.02 19.45 11.84
CA ALA A 16 29.77 20.88 11.75
C ALA A 16 28.41 21.20 12.37
N LEU A 17 28.47 21.81 13.53
CA LEU A 17 27.42 22.56 14.23
C LEU A 17 27.32 23.95 13.63
N VAL A 18 26.11 24.39 13.29
CA VAL A 18 25.68 25.80 13.23
C VAL A 18 24.21 25.77 13.62
N ALA A 19 23.85 26.25 14.60
CA ALA A 19 23.48 27.30 15.53
C ALA A 19 22.56 28.38 14.92
N CYS A 20 21.38 28.51 15.58
CA CYS A 20 20.56 29.70 15.85
C CYS A 20 19.97 30.50 14.71
N GLY A 21 18.67 30.70 14.85
CA GLY A 21 17.87 31.74 14.27
C GLY A 21 16.50 31.75 14.94
N ASP A 22 16.42 32.49 16.06
CA ASP A 22 15.21 33.00 16.69
C ASP A 22 14.65 34.14 15.80
N ASP A 23 13.36 34.27 15.79
CA ASP A 23 12.54 35.50 15.71
C ASP A 23 11.08 35.06 15.51
N ASP A 24 10.27 35.09 16.49
CA ASP A 24 9.52 36.13 17.17
C ASP A 24 8.42 36.81 16.33
N ASP A 25 7.26 36.85 16.97
CA ASP A 25 6.11 37.75 16.84
C ASP A 25 5.06 37.54 15.73
N SER A 26 3.86 37.24 16.03
CA SER A 26 2.80 38.15 16.45
C SER A 26 1.44 37.46 16.47
N ALA A 27 0.79 37.59 17.59
CA ALA A 27 -0.59 37.26 17.84
C ALA A 27 -1.54 38.10 16.97
N THR A 28 -2.65 37.50 16.54
CA THR A 28 -3.92 38.20 16.47
C THR A 28 -5.07 37.21 16.67
N THR A 29 -5.69 37.38 17.79
CA THR A 29 -6.99 36.89 18.21
C THR A 29 -8.09 37.42 17.31
N THR A 30 -8.98 36.53 16.86
CA THR A 30 -10.37 36.93 16.64
C THR A 30 -11.28 35.75 16.89
N THR A 31 -11.99 35.85 17.98
CA THR A 31 -13.16 35.08 18.40
C THR A 31 -14.34 35.52 17.54
N GLU A 32 -15.15 34.58 17.09
CA GLU A 32 -16.62 34.64 16.97
C GLU A 32 -17.09 33.27 16.43
N GLU A 33 -17.70 32.56 17.25
CA GLU A 33 -19.11 32.32 17.54
C GLU A 33 -19.78 31.31 16.61
N ALA A 34 -20.14 30.17 17.24
CA ALA A 34 -21.03 29.16 16.69
C ALA A 34 -22.48 29.65 16.66
N PRO A 35 -23.34 29.05 15.85
CA PRO A 35 -24.49 28.45 16.46
C PRO A 35 -24.70 26.98 16.09
N ALA A 36 -25.22 26.30 17.07
CA ALA A 36 -25.74 24.96 17.06
C ALA A 36 -27.01 24.85 16.18
N GLY A 37 -27.19 23.65 15.65
CA GLY A 37 -28.45 23.20 15.00
C GLY A 37 -28.17 21.85 14.37
N ALA A 38 -28.30 20.84 15.06
CA ALA A 38 -29.36 19.88 15.36
C ALA A 38 -29.80 19.02 14.16
N THR A 39 -29.81 17.73 14.48
CA THR A 39 -30.70 16.65 14.03
C THR A 39 -30.26 15.83 12.82
N ALA A 40 -29.77 14.60 13.12
CA ALA A 40 -30.37 13.29 12.92
C ALA A 40 -30.80 12.96 11.48
N GLU A 41 -30.27 11.92 10.92
CA GLU A 41 -30.85 10.61 10.90
C GLU A 41 -30.02 9.62 10.05
N ALA A 42 -30.03 8.43 10.55
CA ALA A 42 -29.58 7.22 9.94
C ALA A 42 -30.07 7.03 8.50
N GLY A 43 -29.22 6.49 7.67
CA GLY A 43 -29.57 6.03 6.34
C GLY A 43 -28.39 5.29 5.76
N GLY A 44 -28.16 4.04 6.23
CA GLY A 44 -27.33 3.12 5.50
C GLY A 44 -27.98 2.84 4.15
N THR A 45 -27.28 3.12 3.10
CA THR A 45 -27.46 2.47 1.82
C THR A 45 -26.10 2.21 1.26
N GLY A 46 -25.79 0.93 1.17
CA GLY A 46 -24.70 0.43 0.36
C GLY A 46 -24.78 1.04 -1.03
N GLY A 47 -23.84 1.88 -1.35
CA GLY A 47 -23.64 2.37 -2.68
C GLY A 47 -22.92 1.29 -3.48
N GLU A 48 -23.69 0.34 -4.03
CA GLU A 48 -23.28 -0.38 -5.21
C GLU A 48 -23.09 0.65 -6.31
N LYS A 49 -21.88 1.09 -6.51
CA LYS A 49 -21.53 1.80 -7.73
C LYS A 49 -21.25 0.75 -8.79
N GLY A 50 -22.32 0.31 -9.45
CA GLY A 50 -22.23 -0.45 -10.68
C GLY A 50 -21.43 0.35 -11.70
N GLY A 51 -20.17 -0.06 -11.92
CA GLY A 51 -19.39 0.29 -13.09
C GLY A 51 -19.73 -0.72 -14.17
N GLU A 52 -20.46 -0.30 -15.19
CA GLU A 52 -20.66 -1.06 -16.42
C GLU A 52 -19.32 -1.26 -17.12
N GLY A 53 -18.88 -2.48 -17.11
CA GLY A 53 -17.73 -3.01 -17.85
C GLY A 53 -17.41 -4.39 -17.29
N GLY A 54 -18.04 -5.46 -17.87
CA GLY A 54 -18.10 -6.83 -17.33
C GLY A 54 -16.75 -7.53 -17.09
N GLY A 55 -15.91 -7.01 -16.24
CA GLY A 55 -14.72 -7.65 -15.71
C GLY A 55 -14.93 -8.02 -14.25
N ALA A 56 -14.32 -9.11 -13.81
CA ALA A 56 -14.25 -9.45 -12.39
C ALA A 56 -13.38 -8.43 -11.64
N SER A 57 -13.60 -8.25 -10.34
CA SER A 57 -12.71 -7.47 -9.48
C SER A 57 -12.34 -8.25 -8.23
N VAL A 58 -11.20 -7.94 -7.68
CA VAL A 58 -10.72 -8.42 -6.38
C VAL A 58 -10.06 -7.29 -5.62
N GLU A 59 -10.43 -7.14 -4.35
CA GLU A 59 -9.94 -6.06 -3.49
C GLU A 59 -8.91 -6.60 -2.50
N PHE A 60 -7.84 -5.84 -2.33
CA PHE A 60 -6.80 -6.05 -1.33
C PHE A 60 -6.64 -4.80 -0.48
N GLU A 61 -6.43 -4.99 0.80
CA GLU A 61 -6.17 -3.89 1.75
C GLU A 61 -4.92 -4.21 2.56
N ALA A 62 -4.01 -3.23 2.70
CA ALA A 62 -2.90 -3.34 3.62
C ALA A 62 -3.41 -3.29 5.06
N ASP A 63 -2.72 -3.97 5.98
CA ASP A 63 -3.10 -4.01 7.40
C ASP A 63 -3.18 -2.59 7.99
N PRO A 64 -4.33 -2.17 8.52
CA PRO A 64 -4.48 -0.82 9.07
C PRO A 64 -3.70 -0.59 10.38
N GLY A 65 -3.23 -1.66 11.00
CA GLY A 65 -2.40 -1.61 12.22
C GLY A 65 -0.94 -1.26 11.95
N GLY A 66 -0.51 -1.30 10.68
CA GLY A 66 0.85 -0.98 10.28
C GLY A 66 1.78 -2.20 10.17
N ASP A 67 1.24 -3.40 10.23
CA ASP A 67 2.00 -4.61 9.98
C ASP A 67 2.29 -4.75 8.47
N LEU A 68 3.42 -5.41 8.13
CA LEU A 68 3.76 -5.74 6.75
C LEU A 68 2.92 -6.94 6.29
N ALA A 69 1.63 -6.72 6.13
CA ALA A 69 0.64 -7.74 5.80
C ALA A 69 -0.52 -7.15 5.00
N TYR A 70 -1.27 -8.00 4.32
CA TYR A 70 -2.62 -7.68 3.86
C TYR A 70 -3.65 -8.17 4.88
N THR A 71 -4.83 -7.60 4.83
CA THR A 71 -5.96 -8.03 5.68
C THR A 71 -6.46 -9.43 5.31
N THR A 72 -6.09 -9.95 4.14
CA THR A 72 -6.38 -11.32 3.69
C THR A 72 -5.12 -11.98 3.12
N THR A 73 -5.02 -13.29 3.31
CA THR A 73 -3.98 -14.13 2.71
C THR A 73 -4.51 -15.04 1.60
N GLU A 74 -5.84 -15.04 1.39
CA GLU A 74 -6.50 -15.83 0.37
C GLU A 74 -7.57 -15.01 -0.32
N ALA A 75 -7.60 -15.04 -1.65
CA ALA A 75 -8.61 -14.38 -2.47
C ALA A 75 -9.03 -15.27 -3.64
N SER A 76 -10.18 -14.98 -4.25
CA SER A 76 -10.59 -15.66 -5.47
C SER A 76 -11.34 -14.72 -6.41
N THR A 77 -11.23 -14.99 -7.73
CA THR A 77 -11.90 -14.24 -8.78
C THR A 77 -12.19 -15.15 -9.98
N GLU A 78 -12.92 -14.64 -10.97
CA GLU A 78 -13.15 -15.31 -12.25
C GLU A 78 -12.03 -14.98 -13.25
N ALA A 79 -11.79 -15.90 -14.21
CA ALA A 79 -10.82 -15.68 -15.28
C ALA A 79 -11.30 -14.61 -16.27
N GLY A 80 -10.33 -13.90 -16.88
CA GLY A 80 -10.58 -12.83 -17.82
C GLY A 80 -9.87 -11.54 -17.44
N GLU A 81 -10.41 -10.39 -17.86
CA GLU A 81 -9.95 -9.10 -17.37
C GLU A 81 -10.42 -8.92 -15.92
N VAL A 82 -9.48 -8.85 -15.00
CA VAL A 82 -9.70 -8.69 -13.57
C VAL A 82 -9.16 -7.33 -13.14
N THR A 83 -9.96 -6.56 -12.44
CA THR A 83 -9.50 -5.35 -11.77
C THR A 83 -8.98 -5.72 -10.38
N ILE A 84 -7.72 -5.43 -10.15
CA ILE A 84 -7.06 -5.54 -8.84
C ILE A 84 -7.22 -4.19 -8.16
N ASP A 85 -8.09 -4.10 -7.18
CA ASP A 85 -8.30 -2.91 -6.38
C ASP A 85 -7.44 -3.00 -5.13
N PHE A 86 -6.66 -1.95 -4.86
CA PHE A 86 -5.78 -1.90 -3.70
C PHE A 86 -6.03 -0.65 -2.87
N LYS A 87 -6.23 -0.86 -1.57
CA LYS A 87 -6.39 0.18 -0.56
C LYS A 87 -5.25 0.12 0.45
N ASN A 88 -4.62 1.25 0.66
CA ASN A 88 -3.61 1.42 1.69
C ASN A 88 -4.08 2.47 2.71
N PRO A 89 -4.49 2.04 3.93
CA PRO A 89 -4.98 2.97 4.96
C PRO A 89 -3.85 3.60 5.79
N GLN A 90 -2.59 3.32 5.46
CA GLN A 90 -1.43 3.74 6.25
C GLN A 90 -0.40 4.50 5.39
N GLY A 91 0.48 5.27 6.06
CA GLY A 91 1.50 6.08 5.37
C GLY A 91 2.71 5.29 4.84
N LEU A 92 2.87 4.01 5.20
CA LEU A 92 3.92 3.16 4.66
C LEU A 92 3.57 2.74 3.24
N SER A 93 4.54 2.75 2.34
CA SER A 93 4.31 2.45 0.92
C SER A 93 4.11 0.96 0.67
N HIS A 94 3.05 0.61 -0.04
CA HIS A 94 2.71 -0.75 -0.45
C HIS A 94 2.14 -0.78 -1.87
N ASP A 95 2.09 -1.96 -2.46
CA ASP A 95 1.42 -2.28 -3.72
C ASP A 95 0.88 -3.71 -3.70
N VAL A 96 0.24 -4.13 -4.79
CA VAL A 96 -0.13 -5.53 -5.06
C VAL A 96 0.45 -5.94 -6.39
N ALA A 97 1.37 -6.88 -6.38
CA ALA A 97 1.88 -7.57 -7.56
C ALA A 97 1.26 -8.97 -7.65
N ILE A 98 0.90 -9.40 -8.85
CA ILE A 98 0.36 -10.73 -9.13
C ILE A 98 1.42 -11.55 -9.88
N GLU A 99 1.82 -12.67 -9.30
CA GLU A 99 2.83 -13.58 -9.83
C GLU A 99 2.19 -14.91 -10.22
N ASP A 100 2.51 -15.40 -11.41
CA ASP A 100 2.04 -16.69 -11.88
C ASP A 100 2.87 -17.85 -11.31
N SER A 101 2.47 -19.09 -11.62
CA SER A 101 3.15 -20.30 -11.16
C SER A 101 4.58 -20.48 -11.72
N SER A 102 4.99 -19.68 -12.70
CA SER A 102 6.36 -19.66 -13.23
C SER A 102 7.27 -18.67 -12.51
N GLY A 103 6.70 -17.83 -11.62
CA GLY A 103 7.40 -16.76 -10.95
C GLY A 103 7.46 -15.46 -11.77
N GLU A 104 6.64 -15.33 -12.82
CA GLU A 104 6.53 -14.10 -13.60
C GLU A 104 5.45 -13.18 -13.01
N THR A 105 5.80 -11.90 -12.80
CA THR A 105 4.82 -10.89 -12.42
C THR A 105 3.98 -10.49 -13.63
N VAL A 106 2.71 -10.86 -13.61
CA VAL A 106 1.75 -10.65 -14.71
C VAL A 106 0.96 -9.35 -14.61
N GLY A 107 1.01 -8.70 -13.46
CA GLY A 107 0.37 -7.40 -13.22
C GLY A 107 0.78 -6.82 -11.88
N LYS A 108 0.68 -5.48 -11.74
CA LYS A 108 1.07 -4.80 -10.53
C LYS A 108 0.41 -3.43 -10.43
N THR A 109 -0.18 -3.09 -9.29
CA THR A 109 -0.67 -1.75 -8.99
C THR A 109 0.49 -0.76 -8.82
N GLU A 110 0.18 0.53 -8.79
CA GLU A 110 1.16 1.53 -8.36
C GLU A 110 1.53 1.32 -6.88
N VAL A 111 2.78 1.68 -6.54
CA VAL A 111 3.21 1.76 -5.14
C VAL A 111 2.66 3.04 -4.55
N ILE A 112 1.80 2.93 -3.56
CA ILE A 112 1.18 4.10 -2.91
C ILE A 112 1.43 4.09 -1.40
N GLY A 113 1.49 5.27 -0.81
CA GLY A 113 1.29 5.48 0.61
C GLY A 113 -0.20 5.38 0.95
N GLU A 114 -0.72 6.31 1.75
CA GLU A 114 -2.16 6.33 2.04
C GLU A 114 -3.00 6.61 0.77
N GLY A 115 -4.09 5.82 0.57
CA GLY A 115 -5.02 5.99 -0.54
C GLY A 115 -5.43 4.69 -1.22
N GLU A 116 -5.90 4.81 -2.45
CA GLU A 116 -6.41 3.70 -3.25
C GLU A 116 -5.82 3.77 -4.68
N THR A 117 -5.60 2.62 -5.27
CA THR A 117 -5.16 2.46 -6.66
C THR A 117 -5.75 1.18 -7.24
N SER A 118 -5.77 1.05 -8.54
CA SER A 118 -6.21 -0.18 -9.21
C SER A 118 -5.40 -0.45 -10.47
N GLU A 119 -5.36 -1.73 -10.86
CA GLU A 119 -4.73 -2.22 -12.08
C GLU A 119 -5.59 -3.28 -12.74
N LYS A 120 -5.63 -3.30 -14.07
CA LYS A 120 -6.35 -4.32 -14.85
C LYS A 120 -5.38 -5.35 -15.37
N VAL A 121 -5.64 -6.61 -15.04
CA VAL A 121 -4.80 -7.75 -15.42
C VAL A 121 -5.65 -8.81 -16.09
N ASN A 122 -5.17 -9.39 -17.20
CA ASN A 122 -5.84 -10.52 -17.84
C ASN A 122 -5.33 -11.83 -17.24
N LEU A 123 -6.16 -12.50 -16.44
CA LEU A 123 -5.82 -13.71 -15.72
C LEU A 123 -6.52 -14.93 -16.32
N LYS A 124 -5.79 -16.02 -16.47
CA LYS A 124 -6.33 -17.34 -16.82
C LYS A 124 -6.69 -18.10 -15.55
N SER A 125 -7.58 -19.10 -15.66
CA SER A 125 -7.85 -19.99 -14.52
C SER A 125 -6.56 -20.63 -14.01
N GLY A 126 -6.36 -20.60 -12.71
CA GLY A 126 -5.14 -21.10 -12.06
C GLY A 126 -4.92 -20.48 -10.69
N GLU A 127 -3.80 -20.83 -10.09
CA GLU A 127 -3.34 -20.27 -8.82
C GLU A 127 -2.22 -19.26 -9.06
N TYR A 128 -2.29 -18.14 -8.39
CA TYR A 128 -1.36 -17.03 -8.44
C TYR A 128 -0.94 -16.65 -7.02
N THR A 129 0.24 -16.06 -6.88
CA THR A 129 0.64 -15.40 -5.64
C THR A 129 0.42 -13.90 -5.79
N PHE A 130 -0.26 -13.26 -4.84
CA PHE A 130 -0.22 -11.81 -4.72
C PHE A 130 0.76 -11.42 -3.60
N TYR A 131 1.51 -10.35 -3.81
CA TYR A 131 2.53 -9.91 -2.86
C TYR A 131 2.84 -8.42 -2.98
N CYS A 132 3.44 -7.84 -1.93
CA CYS A 132 3.97 -6.48 -1.99
C CYS A 132 5.38 -6.48 -2.58
N SER A 133 5.59 -5.69 -3.65
CA SER A 133 6.89 -5.64 -4.34
C SER A 133 7.89 -4.68 -3.69
N VAL A 134 7.50 -3.96 -2.65
CA VAL A 134 8.41 -3.11 -1.88
C VAL A 134 9.48 -3.99 -1.19
N PRO A 135 10.77 -3.68 -1.32
CA PRO A 135 11.83 -4.52 -0.79
C PRO A 135 11.66 -4.85 0.70
N GLY A 136 11.76 -6.14 1.05
CA GLY A 136 11.64 -6.64 2.42
C GLY A 136 10.22 -6.94 2.88
N HIS A 137 9.19 -6.47 2.15
CA HIS A 137 7.79 -6.64 2.59
C HIS A 137 7.29 -8.07 2.34
N ARG A 138 7.60 -8.65 1.17
CA ARG A 138 7.29 -10.04 0.87
C ARG A 138 7.98 -10.99 1.85
N GLU A 139 9.25 -10.76 2.13
CA GLU A 139 10.04 -11.55 3.07
C GLU A 139 9.52 -11.46 4.51
N ALA A 140 8.84 -10.36 4.84
CA ALA A 140 8.15 -10.18 6.12
C ALA A 140 6.79 -10.89 6.18
N GLY A 141 6.30 -11.43 5.06
CA GLY A 141 5.04 -12.17 4.97
C GLY A 141 3.90 -11.41 4.29
N MET A 142 4.17 -10.26 3.65
CA MET A 142 3.14 -9.51 2.91
C MET A 142 2.88 -10.16 1.55
N GLU A 143 2.27 -11.35 1.58
CA GLU A 143 1.88 -12.16 0.43
C GLU A 143 0.68 -13.06 0.73
N GLY A 144 0.08 -13.62 -0.32
CA GLY A 144 -1.04 -14.56 -0.21
C GLY A 144 -1.35 -15.24 -1.54
N THR A 145 -2.42 -16.04 -1.57
CA THR A 145 -2.84 -16.82 -2.73
C THR A 145 -4.10 -16.25 -3.37
N LEU A 146 -4.08 -16.06 -4.69
CA LEU A 146 -5.23 -15.72 -5.51
C LEU A 146 -5.63 -16.91 -6.38
N THR A 147 -6.82 -17.44 -6.16
CA THR A 147 -7.41 -18.51 -6.98
C THR A 147 -8.29 -17.91 -8.07
N VAL A 148 -7.95 -18.14 -9.33
CA VAL A 148 -8.72 -17.72 -10.50
C VAL A 148 -9.48 -18.92 -11.08
N LYS A 149 -10.80 -18.81 -11.21
CA LYS A 149 -11.72 -19.90 -11.59
C LYS A 149 -12.16 -19.79 -13.05
#